data_6bd549d315ec27f27332a82f389dadfa
#
_entry.id   6bd549d315ec27f27332a82f389dadfa
#
_cell.length_a   1.000
_cell.length_b   1.000
_cell.length_c   1.000
_cell.angle_alpha   90.00
_cell.angle_beta   90.00
_cell.angle_gamma   90.00
#
_symmetry.space_group_name_H-M   'P 1'
#
loop_
_entity.id
_entity.type
_entity.pdbx_description
1 polymer ?
#
loop_
_entity_poly.entity_id
_entity_poly.type
_entity_poly.pdbx_seq_one_letter_code
_entity_poly.pdbx_strand_id
1 'polypeptide(L)'
;MIYDVIIIGGGVTGCCIARNLSKYDLKIALLEKEADIASGTTKANSGVVHAGFASPREYVKRDLCIQGNKLYTQAFEELNFSFQRIGSFVVALEDNQIKKLEEQRRQGTQDGVPGLEVILDKKKIKYMEPNLTDDIVGVLHAPTAGIVSPYGMTYALAENAAMNGVKFFRNQKVRRIKHQNYTYVIKTKDKEFKASNVINAAGVYGAKISKMVGLDYFSIMPRKGEYILFDRNAMHLNKILFPTPTKVSKGILVCPTVSGNTFVGPNAQNISDKKDMATTEAGLKEILEGGRHLVPHLPLRASIRNFAGLRAVPDTYDFIIDNTDVYGFINVVGILSPGLTSCYAIAERVTEFLELLGANMKVKEDYNPIRPKPEKFKDFSKIELDNKIKEDTAWGRIICRCETIPEKEILNAIHSPVGATTLDGIKFRCRPGMGRCQGGFCRPRLIEILSRELNIRYEDVVKMGEETNFLVAKTKEIVLQRVEGGSGE
;
A
#
# COMPACT_ATOMS: atom_id res chain seq x y z
N MET A 1 3.36 -2.41 -31.27
CA MET A 1 2.83 -1.17 -30.67
C MET A 1 3.95 -0.58 -29.83
N ILE A 2 4.21 0.71 -29.94
CA ILE A 2 5.15 1.45 -29.10
C ILE A 2 4.34 2.28 -28.13
N TYR A 3 4.65 2.20 -26.83
CA TYR A 3 4.06 3.03 -25.78
C TYR A 3 4.86 4.35 -25.67
N ASP A 4 4.20 5.42 -25.30
CA ASP A 4 4.89 6.68 -24.99
C ASP A 4 5.61 6.56 -23.64
N VAL A 5 4.96 5.85 -22.68
CA VAL A 5 5.49 5.61 -21.33
C VAL A 5 5.23 4.17 -20.87
N ILE A 6 6.27 3.51 -20.36
CA ILE A 6 6.13 2.27 -19.60
C ILE A 6 6.58 2.49 -18.16
N ILE A 7 5.68 2.17 -17.20
CA ILE A 7 5.94 2.22 -15.76
C ILE A 7 6.26 0.81 -15.27
N ILE A 8 7.40 0.63 -14.59
CA ILE A 8 7.82 -0.67 -14.04
C ILE A 8 7.57 -0.67 -12.53
N GLY A 9 6.55 -1.42 -12.09
CA GLY A 9 6.14 -1.59 -10.71
C GLY A 9 4.73 -1.07 -10.40
N GLY A 10 3.84 -1.97 -9.98
CA GLY A 10 2.45 -1.71 -9.62
C GLY A 10 2.22 -1.39 -8.14
N GLY A 11 3.20 -0.80 -7.44
CA GLY A 11 3.04 -0.24 -6.11
C GLY A 11 2.29 1.09 -6.14
N VAL A 12 2.04 1.67 -4.95
CA VAL A 12 1.33 2.96 -4.82
C VAL A 12 1.95 4.06 -5.67
N THR A 13 3.29 4.15 -5.72
CA THR A 13 3.99 5.16 -6.50
C THR A 13 3.76 4.99 -8.00
N GLY A 14 3.95 3.79 -8.54
CA GLY A 14 3.71 3.52 -9.96
C GLY A 14 2.25 3.70 -10.36
N CYS A 15 1.28 3.28 -9.52
CA CYS A 15 -0.14 3.49 -9.79
C CYS A 15 -0.56 4.96 -9.69
N CYS A 16 0.06 5.74 -8.78
CA CYS A 16 -0.17 7.17 -8.68
C CYS A 16 0.36 7.92 -9.91
N ILE A 17 1.56 7.56 -10.39
CA ILE A 17 2.13 8.09 -11.63
C ILE A 17 1.24 7.71 -12.83
N ALA A 18 0.80 6.45 -12.91
CA ALA A 18 -0.08 5.98 -13.98
C ALA A 18 -1.39 6.79 -14.03
N ARG A 19 -2.01 7.03 -12.87
CA ARG A 19 -3.22 7.85 -12.77
C ARG A 19 -2.96 9.31 -13.16
N ASN A 20 -1.88 9.91 -12.69
CA ASN A 20 -1.57 11.30 -13.00
C ASN A 20 -1.31 11.49 -14.50
N LEU A 21 -0.57 10.57 -15.12
CA LEU A 21 -0.28 10.61 -16.55
C LEU A 21 -1.48 10.25 -17.42
N SER A 22 -2.47 9.52 -16.89
CA SER A 22 -3.65 9.07 -17.65
C SER A 22 -4.54 10.22 -18.14
N LYS A 23 -4.36 11.43 -17.60
CA LYS A 23 -5.07 12.64 -18.06
C LYS A 23 -4.56 13.17 -19.40
N TYR A 24 -3.34 12.77 -19.81
CA TYR A 24 -2.73 13.24 -21.06
C TYR A 24 -2.92 12.24 -22.20
N ASP A 25 -2.86 12.72 -23.43
CA ASP A 25 -2.94 11.89 -24.64
C ASP A 25 -1.65 11.10 -24.86
N LEU A 26 -1.43 10.13 -23.99
CA LEU A 26 -0.29 9.24 -23.95
C LEU A 26 -0.75 7.77 -23.94
N LYS A 27 -0.04 6.93 -24.70
CA LYS A 27 -0.18 5.47 -24.63
C LYS A 27 0.67 4.93 -23.48
N ILE A 28 0.04 4.55 -22.37
CA ILE A 28 0.72 4.17 -21.13
C ILE A 28 0.51 2.69 -20.84
N ALA A 29 1.57 2.01 -20.45
CA ALA A 29 1.52 0.66 -19.88
C ALA A 29 2.19 0.63 -18.51
N LEU A 30 1.64 -0.18 -17.59
CA LEU A 30 2.24 -0.49 -16.31
C LEU A 30 2.53 -1.99 -16.24
N LEU A 31 3.80 -2.35 -15.94
CA LEU A 31 4.25 -3.73 -15.80
C LEU A 31 4.43 -4.07 -14.32
N GLU A 32 3.70 -5.07 -13.83
CA GLU A 32 3.85 -5.61 -12.48
C GLU A 32 4.30 -7.08 -12.53
N LYS A 33 5.30 -7.44 -11.72
CA LYS A 33 5.86 -8.78 -11.68
C LYS A 33 4.98 -9.80 -10.97
N GLU A 34 4.15 -9.33 -10.04
CA GLU A 34 3.25 -10.17 -9.25
C GLU A 34 1.89 -10.35 -9.96
N ALA A 35 1.09 -11.28 -9.46
CA ALA A 35 -0.26 -11.55 -9.97
C ALA A 35 -1.25 -10.41 -9.72
N ASP A 36 -0.94 -9.49 -8.81
CA ASP A 36 -1.76 -8.30 -8.56
C ASP A 36 -0.89 -7.09 -8.21
N ILE A 37 -1.42 -5.89 -8.45
CA ILE A 37 -0.81 -4.62 -8.01
C ILE A 37 -0.82 -4.52 -6.48
N ALA A 38 -0.12 -3.53 -5.94
CA ALA A 38 0.04 -3.31 -4.50
C ALA A 38 0.72 -4.46 -3.74
N SER A 39 1.28 -5.46 -4.40
CA SER A 39 1.76 -6.71 -3.78
C SER A 39 3.09 -6.60 -3.01
N GLY A 40 3.83 -5.50 -3.19
CA GLY A 40 5.10 -5.22 -2.48
C GLY A 40 4.90 -4.49 -1.15
N THR A 41 5.75 -3.50 -0.88
CA THR A 41 5.72 -2.63 0.32
C THR A 41 4.35 -1.99 0.55
N THR A 42 3.60 -1.73 -0.50
CA THR A 42 2.28 -1.07 -0.45
C THR A 42 1.26 -1.83 0.38
N LYS A 43 1.23 -3.17 0.35
CA LYS A 43 0.26 -3.95 1.14
C LYS A 43 0.64 -4.10 2.62
N ALA A 44 1.89 -3.79 2.98
CA ALA A 44 2.46 -4.09 4.30
C ALA A 44 3.24 -2.88 4.84
N ASN A 45 2.51 -1.83 5.18
CA ASN A 45 3.01 -0.61 5.82
C ASN A 45 1.98 -0.09 6.82
N SER A 46 2.30 1.02 7.49
CA SER A 46 1.48 1.57 8.57
C SER A 46 0.20 2.29 8.09
N GLY A 47 0.00 2.53 6.80
CA GLY A 47 -1.16 3.27 6.29
C GLY A 47 -1.26 4.72 6.79
N VAL A 48 -0.16 5.31 7.21
CA VAL A 48 -0.12 6.67 7.76
C VAL A 48 0.07 7.71 6.66
N VAL A 49 -0.80 8.70 6.64
CA VAL A 49 -0.61 9.95 5.92
C VAL A 49 0.05 10.95 6.87
N HIS A 50 1.36 11.16 6.69
CA HIS A 50 2.17 12.03 7.56
C HIS A 50 1.88 13.51 7.30
N ALA A 51 2.00 14.36 8.34
CA ALA A 51 1.86 15.80 8.21
C ALA A 51 3.05 16.46 7.48
N GLY A 52 4.27 15.87 7.53
CA GLY A 52 5.43 16.34 6.75
C GLY A 52 6.60 16.88 7.56
N PHE A 53 6.45 17.18 8.86
CA PHE A 53 7.47 17.84 9.68
C PHE A 53 8.64 16.95 10.13
N ALA A 54 8.52 15.63 10.06
CA ALA A 54 9.43 14.70 10.75
C ALA A 54 10.73 14.35 10.01
N SER A 55 10.83 14.66 8.72
CA SER A 55 12.05 14.42 7.92
C SER A 55 13.01 15.61 8.03
N PRO A 56 14.34 15.42 7.93
CA PRO A 56 15.30 16.51 7.82
C PRO A 56 15.00 17.43 6.63
N ARG A 57 15.34 18.72 6.77
CA ARG A 57 15.02 19.77 5.78
C ARG A 57 15.76 19.62 4.46
N GLU A 58 16.97 19.07 4.52
CA GLU A 58 17.82 18.81 3.36
C GLU A 58 17.31 17.69 2.45
N TYR A 59 16.33 16.91 2.90
CA TYR A 59 15.81 15.78 2.16
C TYR A 59 14.58 16.14 1.32
N VAL A 60 14.61 15.79 0.04
CA VAL A 60 13.51 15.98 -0.91
C VAL A 60 12.20 15.36 -0.42
N LYS A 61 12.28 14.24 0.29
CA LYS A 61 11.09 13.56 0.87
C LYS A 61 10.31 14.42 1.86
N ARG A 62 10.90 15.49 2.45
CA ARG A 62 10.19 16.41 3.34
C ARG A 62 9.18 17.24 2.56
N ASP A 63 9.64 17.94 1.52
CA ASP A 63 8.81 18.83 0.70
C ASP A 63 7.72 18.03 -0.02
N LEU A 64 8.09 16.89 -0.61
CA LEU A 64 7.16 16.00 -1.27
C LEU A 64 6.11 15.41 -0.31
N CYS A 65 6.45 15.24 0.98
CA CYS A 65 5.48 14.82 1.98
C CYS A 65 4.47 15.92 2.31
N ILE A 66 4.94 17.17 2.47
CA ILE A 66 4.08 18.33 2.76
C ILE A 66 3.12 18.57 1.58
N GLN A 67 3.66 18.59 0.36
CA GLN A 67 2.87 18.74 -0.87
C GLN A 67 1.88 17.58 -1.04
N GLY A 68 2.34 16.34 -0.92
CA GLY A 68 1.50 15.16 -1.04
C GLY A 68 0.36 15.12 -0.01
N ASN A 69 0.61 15.54 1.24
CA ASN A 69 -0.45 15.62 2.26
C ASN A 69 -1.59 16.57 1.86
N LYS A 70 -1.28 17.70 1.23
CA LYS A 70 -2.29 18.67 0.76
C LYS A 70 -3.20 18.05 -0.32
N LEU A 71 -2.65 17.21 -1.19
CA LEU A 71 -3.37 16.60 -2.32
C LEU A 71 -4.31 15.45 -1.91
N TYR A 72 -4.17 14.91 -0.68
CA TYR A 72 -4.96 13.74 -0.24
C TYR A 72 -6.46 13.99 -0.18
N THR A 73 -6.91 15.20 0.18
CA THR A 73 -8.35 15.50 0.30
C THR A 73 -9.01 15.45 -1.07
N GLN A 74 -8.44 16.14 -2.07
CA GLN A 74 -8.94 16.09 -3.44
C GLN A 74 -8.92 14.66 -4.00
N ALA A 75 -7.80 13.94 -3.82
CA ALA A 75 -7.70 12.56 -4.29
C ALA A 75 -8.72 11.62 -3.63
N PHE A 76 -9.03 11.83 -2.36
CA PHE A 76 -10.08 11.08 -1.66
C PHE A 76 -11.47 11.33 -2.25
N GLU A 77 -11.81 12.59 -2.53
CA GLU A 77 -13.07 12.99 -3.14
C GLU A 77 -13.23 12.43 -4.56
N GLU A 78 -12.17 12.46 -5.37
CA GLU A 78 -12.18 11.95 -6.74
C GLU A 78 -12.22 10.42 -6.81
N LEU A 79 -11.52 9.71 -5.92
CA LEU A 79 -11.25 8.28 -6.05
C LEU A 79 -12.04 7.39 -5.08
N ASN A 80 -12.72 7.95 -4.08
CA ASN A 80 -13.57 7.22 -3.13
C ASN A 80 -12.86 6.04 -2.43
N PHE A 81 -11.62 6.22 -1.97
CA PHE A 81 -10.93 5.24 -1.14
C PHE A 81 -11.10 5.51 0.35
N SER A 82 -10.81 4.53 1.22
CA SER A 82 -10.96 4.70 2.66
C SER A 82 -9.81 5.54 3.22
N PHE A 83 -10.11 6.74 3.73
CA PHE A 83 -9.18 7.70 4.32
C PHE A 83 -9.86 8.48 5.45
N GLN A 84 -9.11 8.83 6.50
CA GLN A 84 -9.58 9.65 7.63
C GLN A 84 -8.45 10.54 8.15
N ARG A 85 -8.70 11.83 8.32
CA ARG A 85 -7.82 12.75 9.04
C ARG A 85 -8.14 12.68 10.53
N ILE A 86 -7.34 11.95 11.30
CA ILE A 86 -7.52 11.77 12.74
C ILE A 86 -6.47 12.52 13.57
N GLY A 87 -5.43 13.03 12.91
CA GLY A 87 -4.27 13.62 13.55
C GLY A 87 -3.31 12.59 14.16
N SER A 88 -2.13 13.08 14.53
CA SER A 88 -1.11 12.25 15.22
C SER A 88 -0.54 12.97 16.43
N PHE A 89 -0.06 12.20 17.39
CA PHE A 89 0.75 12.65 18.51
C PHE A 89 2.18 12.12 18.37
N VAL A 90 3.18 12.99 18.53
CA VAL A 90 4.53 12.58 18.92
C VAL A 90 4.63 12.75 20.41
N VAL A 91 4.81 11.64 21.14
CA VAL A 91 4.67 11.57 22.59
C VAL A 91 6.02 11.76 23.25
N ALA A 92 6.11 12.69 24.20
CA ALA A 92 7.22 12.86 25.10
C ALA A 92 6.89 12.18 26.45
N LEU A 93 7.80 11.32 26.91
CA LEU A 93 7.73 10.63 28.20
C LEU A 93 8.75 11.20 29.23
N GLU A 94 9.63 12.08 28.77
CA GLU A 94 10.65 12.75 29.58
C GLU A 94 10.69 14.24 29.27
N ASP A 95 10.96 15.08 30.26
CA ASP A 95 10.97 16.55 30.11
C ASP A 95 12.00 17.05 29.08
N ASN A 96 13.14 16.34 28.96
CA ASN A 96 14.18 16.67 27.98
C ASN A 96 13.70 16.53 26.53
N GLN A 97 12.65 15.75 26.28
CA GLN A 97 12.07 15.53 24.94
C GLN A 97 11.19 16.71 24.48
N ILE A 98 10.69 17.56 25.41
CA ILE A 98 9.84 18.71 25.08
C ILE A 98 10.56 19.68 24.16
N LYS A 99 11.85 19.94 24.40
CA LYS A 99 12.64 20.80 23.51
C LYS A 99 12.65 20.32 22.07
N LYS A 100 12.67 19.01 21.87
CA LYS A 100 12.63 18.38 20.54
C LYS A 100 11.28 18.52 19.88
N LEU A 101 10.18 18.38 20.64
CA LEU A 101 8.83 18.63 20.14
C LEU A 101 8.66 20.09 19.70
N GLU A 102 9.13 21.04 20.48
CA GLU A 102 9.08 22.48 20.14
C GLU A 102 9.92 22.80 18.89
N GLU A 103 11.09 22.20 18.75
CA GLU A 103 11.91 22.36 17.55
C GLU A 103 11.21 21.80 16.31
N GLN A 104 10.61 20.59 16.40
CA GLN A 104 9.82 20.01 15.30
C GLN A 104 8.60 20.87 14.96
N ARG A 105 7.90 21.42 15.97
CA ARG A 105 6.79 22.35 15.76
C ARG A 105 7.26 23.60 15.01
N ARG A 106 8.31 24.25 15.50
CA ARG A 106 8.88 25.46 14.91
C ARG A 106 9.26 25.25 13.44
N GLN A 107 10.04 24.21 13.17
CA GLN A 107 10.49 23.87 11.80
C GLN A 107 9.31 23.49 10.90
N GLY A 108 8.38 22.66 11.38
CA GLY A 108 7.22 22.26 10.60
C GLY A 108 6.30 23.43 10.26
N THR A 109 6.10 24.35 11.20
CA THR A 109 5.31 25.58 10.96
C THR A 109 5.97 26.47 9.91
N GLN A 110 7.29 26.66 9.99
CA GLN A 110 8.06 27.41 8.99
C GLN A 110 7.97 26.79 7.58
N ASP A 111 7.89 25.47 7.50
CA ASP A 111 7.76 24.75 6.23
C ASP A 111 6.29 24.64 5.74
N GLY A 112 5.36 25.30 6.42
CA GLY A 112 3.96 25.39 6.02
C GLY A 112 3.09 24.19 6.39
N VAL A 113 3.48 23.40 7.41
CA VAL A 113 2.61 22.36 7.99
C VAL A 113 1.60 23.04 8.94
N PRO A 114 0.29 22.97 8.65
CA PRO A 114 -0.69 23.73 9.42
C PRO A 114 -1.04 23.04 10.74
N GLY A 115 -1.37 23.85 11.77
CA GLY A 115 -1.99 23.42 13.01
C GLY A 115 -1.10 22.63 13.96
N LEU A 116 0.23 22.66 13.81
CA LEU A 116 1.15 22.01 14.75
C LEU A 116 1.11 22.70 16.12
N GLU A 117 0.83 21.93 17.18
CA GLU A 117 0.71 22.40 18.56
C GLU A 117 1.45 21.46 19.52
N VAL A 118 2.29 22.02 20.40
CA VAL A 118 2.81 21.29 21.56
C VAL A 118 1.83 21.44 22.71
N ILE A 119 1.31 20.34 23.22
CA ILE A 119 0.33 20.29 24.32
C ILE A 119 1.02 19.66 25.53
N LEU A 120 1.03 20.41 26.66
CA LEU A 120 1.57 19.95 27.95
C LEU A 120 0.48 19.63 28.98
N ASP A 121 -0.77 20.08 28.73
CA ASP A 121 -1.91 19.78 29.59
C ASP A 121 -2.31 18.30 29.46
N LYS A 122 -1.93 17.53 30.46
CA LYS A 122 -2.23 16.08 30.54
C LYS A 122 -3.74 15.79 30.46
N LYS A 123 -4.60 16.62 31.03
CA LYS A 123 -6.06 16.43 30.97
C LYS A 123 -6.57 16.58 29.54
N LYS A 124 -6.11 17.62 28.82
CA LYS A 124 -6.41 17.81 27.40
C LYS A 124 -5.93 16.63 26.57
N ILE A 125 -4.69 16.18 26.79
CA ILE A 125 -4.12 15.03 26.06
C ILE A 125 -4.95 13.77 26.29
N LYS A 126 -5.27 13.43 27.54
CA LYS A 126 -6.06 12.24 27.89
C LYS A 126 -7.50 12.32 27.39
N TYR A 127 -8.08 13.49 27.31
CA TYR A 127 -9.39 13.70 26.67
C TYR A 127 -9.34 13.40 25.15
N MET A 128 -8.28 13.82 24.48
CA MET A 128 -8.08 13.57 23.04
C MET A 128 -7.71 12.12 22.75
N GLU A 129 -6.95 11.45 23.63
CA GLU A 129 -6.54 10.03 23.49
C GLU A 129 -6.51 9.35 24.86
N PRO A 130 -7.62 8.73 25.29
CA PRO A 130 -7.75 8.11 26.60
C PRO A 130 -6.81 6.93 26.87
N ASN A 131 -6.39 6.20 25.80
CA ASN A 131 -5.56 4.99 25.94
C ASN A 131 -4.07 5.27 26.08
N LEU A 132 -3.65 6.55 25.94
CA LEU A 132 -2.24 6.91 26.09
C LEU A 132 -1.78 6.70 27.53
N THR A 133 -0.51 6.36 27.75
CA THR A 133 0.09 6.18 29.10
C THR A 133 -0.10 7.41 29.97
N ASP A 134 -0.10 7.25 31.30
CA ASP A 134 -0.15 8.36 32.27
C ASP A 134 1.22 9.01 32.49
N ASP A 135 2.32 8.37 32.04
CA ASP A 135 3.69 8.87 32.14
C ASP A 135 4.01 9.99 31.15
N ILE A 136 3.02 10.43 30.34
CA ILE A 136 3.22 11.51 29.37
C ILE A 136 3.58 12.83 30.07
N VAL A 137 4.55 13.54 29.48
CA VAL A 137 4.90 14.91 29.88
C VAL A 137 4.44 15.95 28.84
N GLY A 138 4.19 15.53 27.61
CA GLY A 138 3.66 16.37 26.53
C GLY A 138 3.54 15.63 25.21
N VAL A 139 2.88 16.26 24.24
CA VAL A 139 2.74 15.75 22.88
C VAL A 139 2.90 16.87 21.86
N LEU A 140 3.45 16.55 20.68
CA LEU A 140 3.30 17.36 19.48
C LEU A 140 2.10 16.84 18.71
N HIS A 141 1.04 17.60 18.63
CA HIS A 141 -0.16 17.33 17.85
C HIS A 141 -0.01 17.83 16.43
N ALA A 142 -0.25 16.95 15.45
CA ALA A 142 -0.30 17.28 14.03
C ALA A 142 -1.67 16.90 13.44
N PRO A 143 -2.62 17.85 13.34
CA PRO A 143 -4.02 17.56 12.97
C PRO A 143 -4.17 17.11 11.51
N THR A 144 -3.25 17.45 10.63
CA THR A 144 -3.29 17.07 9.19
C THR A 144 -2.81 15.66 8.92
N ALA A 145 -2.28 14.95 9.93
CA ALA A 145 -1.98 13.53 9.80
C ALA A 145 -3.27 12.70 9.68
N GLY A 146 -3.18 11.56 9.01
CA GLY A 146 -4.34 10.70 8.79
C GLY A 146 -3.98 9.24 8.59
N ILE A 147 -5.00 8.42 8.43
CA ILE A 147 -4.90 7.00 8.12
C ILE A 147 -5.61 6.70 6.81
N VAL A 148 -5.04 5.77 6.04
CA VAL A 148 -5.55 5.35 4.74
C VAL A 148 -5.43 3.84 4.58
N SER A 149 -6.28 3.23 3.76
CA SER A 149 -6.03 1.88 3.27
C SER A 149 -4.99 1.92 2.14
N PRO A 150 -3.72 1.52 2.36
CA PRO A 150 -2.69 1.70 1.33
C PRO A 150 -2.99 0.93 0.04
N TYR A 151 -3.44 -0.32 0.17
CA TYR A 151 -3.86 -1.15 -0.96
C TYR A 151 -5.17 -0.66 -1.57
N GLY A 152 -6.17 -0.25 -0.76
CA GLY A 152 -7.44 0.28 -1.25
C GLY A 152 -7.26 1.54 -2.08
N MET A 153 -6.40 2.48 -1.65
CA MET A 153 -6.01 3.66 -2.42
C MET A 153 -5.30 3.28 -3.71
N THR A 154 -4.38 2.31 -3.67
CA THR A 154 -3.63 1.88 -4.85
C THR A 154 -4.54 1.25 -5.90
N TYR A 155 -5.54 0.44 -5.49
CA TYR A 155 -6.55 -0.06 -6.41
C TYR A 155 -7.40 1.07 -7.00
N ALA A 156 -7.80 2.04 -6.20
CA ALA A 156 -8.57 3.19 -6.68
C ALA A 156 -7.80 4.01 -7.73
N LEU A 157 -6.51 4.24 -7.50
CA LEU A 157 -5.60 4.88 -8.46
C LEU A 157 -5.50 4.09 -9.77
N ALA A 158 -5.29 2.77 -9.68
CA ALA A 158 -5.13 1.92 -10.85
C ALA A 158 -6.43 1.75 -11.64
N GLU A 159 -7.57 1.62 -10.98
CA GLU A 159 -8.87 1.51 -11.63
C GLU A 159 -9.21 2.81 -12.40
N ASN A 160 -8.99 3.98 -11.78
CA ASN A 160 -9.18 5.26 -12.48
C ASN A 160 -8.20 5.42 -13.65
N ALA A 161 -6.93 5.05 -13.48
CA ALA A 161 -5.97 5.04 -14.58
C ALA A 161 -6.39 4.12 -15.72
N ALA A 162 -6.90 2.92 -15.44
CA ALA A 162 -7.38 1.97 -16.43
C ALA A 162 -8.63 2.49 -17.16
N MET A 163 -9.57 3.13 -16.44
CA MET A 163 -10.73 3.79 -17.04
C MET A 163 -10.33 4.89 -18.02
N ASN A 164 -9.19 5.56 -17.76
CA ASN A 164 -8.60 6.58 -18.62
C ASN A 164 -7.56 6.02 -19.62
N GLY A 165 -7.59 4.70 -19.90
CA GLY A 165 -6.86 4.08 -21.01
C GLY A 165 -5.49 3.46 -20.69
N VAL A 166 -4.99 3.53 -19.45
CA VAL A 166 -3.73 2.88 -19.06
C VAL A 166 -3.88 1.35 -19.10
N LYS A 167 -2.91 0.66 -19.71
CA LYS A 167 -2.88 -0.80 -19.79
C LYS A 167 -2.06 -1.41 -18.66
N PHE A 168 -2.66 -2.26 -17.85
CA PHE A 168 -2.01 -2.98 -16.74
C PHE A 168 -1.64 -4.40 -17.17
N PHE A 169 -0.36 -4.74 -17.03
CA PHE A 169 0.17 -6.08 -17.33
C PHE A 169 0.75 -6.68 -16.04
N ARG A 170 0.04 -7.65 -15.48
CA ARG A 170 0.43 -8.41 -14.30
C ARG A 170 1.19 -9.67 -14.70
N ASN A 171 1.92 -10.29 -13.77
CA ASN A 171 2.82 -11.44 -14.02
C ASN A 171 3.91 -11.11 -15.07
N GLN A 172 4.27 -9.83 -15.24
CA GLN A 172 5.25 -9.35 -16.21
C GLN A 172 6.53 -8.87 -15.53
N LYS A 173 7.29 -9.80 -14.98
CA LYS A 173 8.60 -9.51 -14.39
C LYS A 173 9.60 -9.09 -15.48
N VAL A 174 10.04 -7.84 -15.44
CA VAL A 174 11.08 -7.34 -16.32
C VAL A 174 12.40 -8.10 -16.08
N ARG A 175 12.97 -8.65 -17.14
CA ARG A 175 14.21 -9.44 -17.12
C ARG A 175 15.37 -8.75 -17.78
N ARG A 176 15.10 -7.92 -18.81
CA ARG A 176 16.09 -7.19 -19.58
C ARG A 176 15.48 -5.93 -20.17
N ILE A 177 16.28 -4.86 -20.19
CA ILE A 177 15.96 -3.61 -20.88
C ILE A 177 17.12 -3.33 -21.85
N LYS A 178 16.81 -2.99 -23.09
CA LYS A 178 17.76 -2.45 -24.08
C LYS A 178 17.26 -1.09 -24.51
N HIS A 179 18.17 -0.14 -24.68
CA HIS A 179 17.89 1.18 -25.27
C HIS A 179 18.62 1.30 -26.59
N GLN A 180 17.89 1.51 -27.66
CA GLN A 180 18.43 1.64 -29.02
C GLN A 180 17.56 2.61 -29.82
N ASN A 181 18.18 3.57 -30.51
CA ASN A 181 17.50 4.54 -31.38
C ASN A 181 16.29 5.21 -30.67
N TYR A 182 16.52 5.76 -29.49
CA TYR A 182 15.47 6.44 -28.67
C TYR A 182 14.27 5.56 -28.28
N THR A 183 14.42 4.24 -28.40
CA THR A 183 13.36 3.29 -28.04
C THR A 183 13.88 2.27 -27.04
N TYR A 184 13.12 2.07 -25.98
CA TYR A 184 13.34 1.00 -25.01
C TYR A 184 12.66 -0.27 -25.48
N VAL A 185 13.41 -1.39 -25.45
CA VAL A 185 12.89 -2.75 -25.65
C VAL A 185 12.98 -3.48 -24.33
N ILE A 186 11.82 -3.74 -23.73
CA ILE A 186 11.68 -4.35 -22.40
C ILE A 186 11.20 -5.79 -22.56
N LYS A 187 12.01 -6.76 -22.11
CA LYS A 187 11.68 -8.20 -22.17
C LYS A 187 11.25 -8.72 -20.81
N THR A 188 10.16 -9.44 -20.80
CA THR A 188 9.64 -10.21 -19.65
C THR A 188 9.84 -11.71 -19.85
N LYS A 189 9.07 -12.60 -19.20
CA LYS A 189 9.17 -14.04 -19.40
C LYS A 189 8.71 -14.45 -20.80
N ASP A 190 7.60 -13.87 -21.23
CA ASP A 190 6.79 -14.32 -22.38
C ASP A 190 6.46 -13.17 -23.35
N LYS A 191 6.81 -11.93 -23.06
CA LYS A 191 6.46 -10.75 -23.85
C LYS A 191 7.62 -9.80 -24.05
N GLU A 192 7.51 -9.01 -25.12
CA GLU A 192 8.37 -7.86 -25.42
C GLU A 192 7.50 -6.61 -25.53
N PHE A 193 7.93 -5.55 -24.86
CA PHE A 193 7.29 -4.24 -24.89
C PHE A 193 8.25 -3.19 -25.41
N LYS A 194 7.74 -2.17 -26.09
CA LYS A 194 8.53 -1.05 -26.61
C LYS A 194 7.98 0.26 -26.10
N ALA A 195 8.85 1.18 -25.70
CA ALA A 195 8.47 2.50 -25.22
C ALA A 195 9.48 3.58 -25.58
N SER A 196 9.00 4.83 -25.68
CA SER A 196 9.86 6.02 -25.78
C SER A 196 10.45 6.40 -24.42
N ASN A 197 9.65 6.28 -23.35
CA ASN A 197 10.07 6.61 -21.98
C ASN A 197 9.80 5.44 -21.03
N VAL A 198 10.66 5.28 -20.02
CA VAL A 198 10.55 4.24 -18.99
C VAL A 198 10.65 4.87 -17.60
N ILE A 199 9.69 4.59 -16.74
CA ILE A 199 9.68 5.03 -15.35
C ILE A 199 9.94 3.82 -14.46
N ASN A 200 11.04 3.85 -13.72
CA ASN A 200 11.42 2.81 -12.77
C ASN A 200 10.81 3.09 -11.40
N ALA A 201 9.69 2.46 -11.08
CA ALA A 201 9.01 2.49 -9.77
C ALA A 201 9.04 1.11 -9.08
N ALA A 202 10.11 0.32 -9.27
CA ALA A 202 10.19 -1.09 -8.90
C ALA A 202 10.50 -1.35 -7.40
N GLY A 203 10.37 -0.35 -6.53
CA GLY A 203 10.53 -0.47 -5.07
C GLY A 203 11.87 -1.08 -4.67
N VAL A 204 11.88 -2.15 -3.86
CA VAL A 204 13.12 -2.82 -3.41
C VAL A 204 13.97 -3.40 -4.55
N TYR A 205 13.41 -3.51 -5.75
CA TYR A 205 14.12 -3.97 -6.97
C TYR A 205 14.58 -2.81 -7.86
N GLY A 206 14.37 -1.54 -7.48
CA GLY A 206 14.67 -0.37 -8.29
C GLY A 206 16.12 -0.30 -8.77
N ALA A 207 17.10 -0.54 -7.90
CA ALA A 207 18.51 -0.58 -8.28
C ALA A 207 18.82 -1.66 -9.34
N LYS A 208 18.13 -2.84 -9.26
CA LYS A 208 18.29 -3.89 -10.26
C LYS A 208 17.78 -3.46 -11.65
N ILE A 209 16.67 -2.72 -11.69
CA ILE A 209 16.12 -2.21 -12.96
C ILE A 209 17.03 -1.13 -13.53
N SER A 210 17.54 -0.19 -12.71
CA SER A 210 18.49 0.84 -13.16
C SER A 210 19.77 0.25 -13.77
N LYS A 211 20.32 -0.81 -13.17
CA LYS A 211 21.50 -1.52 -13.70
C LYS A 211 21.27 -2.13 -15.09
N MET A 212 20.02 -2.43 -15.48
CA MET A 212 19.72 -2.97 -16.83
C MET A 212 19.93 -1.95 -17.94
N VAL A 213 19.98 -0.66 -17.61
CA VAL A 213 20.25 0.45 -18.55
C VAL A 213 21.60 1.10 -18.30
N GLY A 214 22.48 0.49 -17.50
CA GLY A 214 23.83 0.97 -17.22
C GLY A 214 23.98 1.94 -16.05
N LEU A 215 22.91 2.21 -15.30
CA LEU A 215 22.91 3.11 -14.15
C LEU A 215 23.19 2.32 -12.85
N ASP A 216 24.33 2.58 -12.20
CA ASP A 216 24.78 1.90 -10.97
C ASP A 216 25.35 2.90 -9.95
N TYR A 217 24.61 3.97 -9.63
CA TYR A 217 25.06 5.05 -8.74
C TYR A 217 24.36 5.03 -7.37
N PHE A 218 23.51 4.06 -7.11
CA PHE A 218 22.85 3.85 -5.80
C PHE A 218 22.60 2.38 -5.53
N SER A 219 22.45 2.07 -4.24
CA SER A 219 22.01 0.76 -3.78
C SER A 219 20.70 0.86 -3.00
N ILE A 220 19.93 -0.24 -2.94
CA ILE A 220 18.70 -0.33 -2.14
C ILE A 220 18.79 -1.55 -1.24
N MET A 221 18.75 -1.28 0.05
CA MET A 221 18.71 -2.28 1.12
C MET A 221 17.27 -2.49 1.59
N PRO A 222 16.77 -3.72 1.65
CA PRO A 222 15.47 -3.98 2.25
C PRO A 222 15.58 -3.84 3.79
N ARG A 223 14.69 -3.00 4.36
CA ARG A 223 14.54 -2.88 5.81
C ARG A 223 13.18 -3.43 6.21
N LYS A 224 13.20 -4.58 6.87
CA LYS A 224 12.00 -5.26 7.35
C LYS A 224 11.40 -4.50 8.54
N GLY A 225 10.08 -4.39 8.55
CA GLY A 225 9.30 -3.91 9.69
C GLY A 225 8.17 -4.87 9.97
N GLU A 226 8.11 -5.37 11.20
CA GLU A 226 7.13 -6.34 11.66
C GLU A 226 5.99 -5.64 12.39
N TYR A 227 4.80 -6.22 12.37
CA TYR A 227 3.58 -5.65 12.93
C TYR A 227 2.72 -6.71 13.61
N ILE A 228 2.01 -6.33 14.65
CA ILE A 228 0.94 -7.12 15.28
C ILE A 228 -0.38 -6.37 15.05
N LEU A 229 -1.38 -7.06 14.49
CA LEU A 229 -2.72 -6.53 14.23
C LEU A 229 -3.72 -7.11 15.23
N PHE A 230 -4.48 -6.23 15.88
CA PHE A 230 -5.55 -6.60 16.78
C PHE A 230 -6.91 -6.59 16.08
N ASP A 231 -7.85 -7.39 16.62
CA ASP A 231 -9.21 -7.49 16.10
C ASP A 231 -9.93 -6.14 16.16
N ARG A 232 -10.91 -5.98 15.29
CA ARG A 232 -11.79 -4.81 15.29
C ARG A 232 -12.48 -4.66 16.65
N ASN A 233 -12.59 -3.43 17.13
CA ASN A 233 -13.19 -3.08 18.43
C ASN A 233 -12.45 -3.63 19.69
N ALA A 234 -11.27 -4.23 19.53
CA ALA A 234 -10.46 -4.64 20.68
C ALA A 234 -9.86 -3.43 21.43
N MET A 235 -9.61 -2.36 20.70
CA MET A 235 -9.13 -1.07 21.22
C MET A 235 -9.54 0.02 20.23
N HIS A 236 -9.98 1.15 20.76
CA HIS A 236 -10.26 2.33 19.95
C HIS A 236 -9.23 3.42 20.23
N LEU A 237 -8.54 3.87 19.19
CA LEU A 237 -7.61 4.99 19.24
C LEU A 237 -8.14 6.16 18.42
N ASN A 238 -8.04 7.37 18.99
CA ASN A 238 -8.45 8.60 18.33
C ASN A 238 -7.31 9.24 17.53
N LYS A 239 -6.06 8.89 17.84
CA LYS A 239 -4.84 9.46 17.26
C LYS A 239 -3.86 8.38 16.81
N ILE A 240 -2.99 8.74 15.87
CA ILE A 240 -1.79 7.96 15.56
C ILE A 240 -0.74 8.32 16.60
N LEU A 241 -0.21 7.32 17.31
CA LEU A 241 0.74 7.53 18.40
C LEU A 241 2.16 7.17 17.97
N PHE A 242 3.06 8.15 17.97
CA PHE A 242 4.48 7.99 17.74
C PHE A 242 5.24 8.28 19.03
N PRO A 243 6.28 7.52 19.39
CA PRO A 243 7.22 7.97 20.41
C PRO A 243 8.09 9.12 19.85
N THR A 244 8.72 9.87 20.72
CA THR A 244 9.76 10.84 20.32
C THR A 244 10.89 10.10 19.57
N PRO A 245 11.24 10.50 18.33
CA PRO A 245 12.22 9.78 17.51
C PRO A 245 13.60 9.69 18.19
N THR A 246 14.25 8.54 18.04
CA THR A 246 15.66 8.34 18.40
C THR A 246 16.56 8.57 17.19
N LYS A 247 17.90 8.50 17.39
CA LYS A 247 18.86 8.57 16.27
C LYS A 247 18.71 7.41 15.26
N VAL A 248 18.17 6.27 15.70
CA VAL A 248 18.14 5.02 14.91
C VAL A 248 16.80 4.83 14.18
N SER A 249 15.68 5.21 14.81
CA SER A 249 14.35 4.99 14.24
C SER A 249 13.32 6.01 14.73
N LYS A 250 12.18 6.07 14.02
CA LYS A 250 10.99 6.80 14.48
C LYS A 250 10.29 6.12 15.67
N GLY A 251 10.82 4.99 16.14
CA GLY A 251 10.24 4.17 17.20
C GLY A 251 9.03 3.34 16.74
N ILE A 252 8.50 2.56 17.68
CA ILE A 252 7.35 1.68 17.47
C ILE A 252 6.09 2.49 17.72
N LEU A 253 5.22 2.55 16.74
CA LEU A 253 3.97 3.30 16.83
C LEU A 253 2.79 2.38 17.19
N VAL A 254 1.74 2.97 17.76
CA VAL A 254 0.43 2.34 17.93
C VAL A 254 -0.57 3.14 17.10
N CYS A 255 -1.27 2.47 16.19
CA CYS A 255 -2.04 3.17 15.16
C CYS A 255 -3.35 2.45 14.86
N PRO A 256 -4.47 3.19 14.76
CA PRO A 256 -5.71 2.64 14.26
C PRO A 256 -5.65 2.49 12.73
N THR A 257 -6.51 1.66 12.18
CA THR A 257 -6.72 1.55 10.73
C THR A 257 -8.09 2.10 10.34
N VAL A 258 -8.26 2.50 9.10
CA VAL A 258 -9.56 2.96 8.55
C VAL A 258 -10.67 1.89 8.63
N SER A 259 -10.33 0.67 9.02
CA SER A 259 -11.27 -0.45 9.15
C SER A 259 -11.62 -0.78 10.59
N GLY A 260 -11.15 0.02 11.56
CA GLY A 260 -11.43 -0.16 12.98
C GLY A 260 -10.54 -1.17 13.71
N ASN A 261 -9.51 -1.71 13.04
CA ASN A 261 -8.46 -2.48 13.69
C ASN A 261 -7.42 -1.54 14.31
N THR A 262 -6.64 -2.01 15.27
CA THR A 262 -5.43 -1.34 15.76
C THR A 262 -4.23 -2.23 15.50
N PHE A 263 -3.09 -1.64 15.16
CA PHE A 263 -1.83 -2.38 15.07
C PHE A 263 -0.73 -1.71 15.90
N VAL A 264 0.26 -2.48 16.27
CA VAL A 264 1.51 -2.04 16.88
C VAL A 264 2.69 -2.44 16.00
N GLY A 265 3.69 -1.56 15.90
CA GLY A 265 4.82 -1.69 14.97
C GLY A 265 4.94 -0.47 14.07
N PRO A 266 5.92 -0.45 13.16
CA PRO A 266 6.88 -1.51 12.93
C PRO A 266 8.17 -1.33 13.74
N ASN A 267 8.93 -2.41 13.89
CA ASN A 267 10.36 -2.34 14.17
C ASN A 267 11.16 -2.02 12.88
N ALA A 268 12.50 -2.10 12.96
CA ALA A 268 13.37 -1.74 11.85
C ALA A 268 14.62 -2.65 11.79
N GLN A 269 14.55 -3.70 10.98
CA GLN A 269 15.62 -4.66 10.80
C GLN A 269 16.17 -4.64 9.38
N ASN A 270 17.46 -4.34 9.20
CA ASN A 270 18.13 -4.45 7.91
C ASN A 270 18.33 -5.93 7.56
N ILE A 271 17.96 -6.32 6.36
CA ILE A 271 18.09 -7.71 5.86
C ILE A 271 18.67 -7.70 4.45
N SER A 272 19.21 -8.83 4.00
CA SER A 272 19.71 -8.99 2.63
C SER A 272 18.68 -9.59 1.68
N ASP A 273 17.84 -10.49 2.18
CA ASP A 273 16.83 -11.15 1.33
C ASP A 273 15.60 -10.26 1.09
N LYS A 274 15.41 -9.88 -0.17
CA LYS A 274 14.26 -9.07 -0.64
C LYS A 274 12.92 -9.84 -0.66
N LYS A 275 12.91 -11.11 -0.25
CA LYS A 275 11.72 -11.96 -0.18
C LYS A 275 11.32 -12.31 1.26
N ASP A 276 12.21 -12.12 2.23
CA ASP A 276 11.92 -12.44 3.63
C ASP A 276 10.89 -11.46 4.21
N MET A 277 9.67 -11.94 4.36
CA MET A 277 8.56 -11.27 5.02
C MET A 277 8.06 -12.06 6.24
N ALA A 278 8.89 -12.97 6.77
CA ALA A 278 8.58 -13.69 8.00
C ALA A 278 8.67 -12.74 9.21
N THR A 279 7.78 -12.94 10.17
CA THR A 279 7.88 -12.32 11.49
C THR A 279 8.73 -13.22 12.42
N THR A 280 9.42 -12.60 13.38
CA THR A 280 10.30 -13.27 14.31
C THR A 280 9.83 -13.08 15.75
N GLU A 281 10.09 -14.04 16.64
CA GLU A 281 9.76 -13.92 18.05
C GLU A 281 10.40 -12.67 18.68
N ALA A 282 11.70 -12.46 18.41
CA ALA A 282 12.43 -11.29 18.91
C ALA A 282 11.82 -9.96 18.42
N GLY A 283 11.47 -9.88 17.11
CA GLY A 283 10.85 -8.69 16.54
C GLY A 283 9.45 -8.42 17.11
N LEU A 284 8.64 -9.46 17.30
CA LEU A 284 7.33 -9.31 17.93
C LEU A 284 7.43 -8.89 19.40
N LYS A 285 8.41 -9.39 20.14
CA LYS A 285 8.69 -8.96 21.53
C LYS A 285 9.09 -7.49 21.58
N GLU A 286 10.05 -7.06 20.73
CA GLU A 286 10.47 -5.66 20.60
C GLU A 286 9.25 -4.73 20.33
N ILE A 287 8.36 -5.12 19.42
CA ILE A 287 7.17 -4.35 19.07
C ILE A 287 6.23 -4.20 20.27
N LEU A 288 5.98 -5.28 21.00
CA LEU A 288 5.10 -5.26 22.16
C LEU A 288 5.65 -4.39 23.29
N GLU A 289 6.94 -4.49 23.57
CA GLU A 289 7.62 -3.67 24.57
C GLU A 289 7.55 -2.19 24.20
N GLY A 290 7.93 -1.84 22.96
CA GLY A 290 7.88 -0.45 22.50
C GLY A 290 6.44 0.13 22.43
N GLY A 291 5.46 -0.68 22.03
CA GLY A 291 4.07 -0.26 22.00
C GLY A 291 3.47 0.00 23.39
N ARG A 292 3.87 -0.78 24.41
CA ARG A 292 3.43 -0.60 25.79
C ARG A 292 3.90 0.69 26.43
N HIS A 293 5.01 1.25 26.01
CA HIS A 293 5.45 2.58 26.47
C HIS A 293 4.44 3.66 26.12
N LEU A 294 3.73 3.53 24.99
CA LEU A 294 2.68 4.47 24.56
C LEU A 294 1.30 4.07 25.08
N VAL A 295 0.97 2.76 25.00
CA VAL A 295 -0.33 2.19 25.36
C VAL A 295 -0.10 0.97 26.26
N PRO A 296 -0.10 1.13 27.59
CA PRO A 296 0.23 0.05 28.54
C PRO A 296 -0.68 -1.18 28.40
N HIS A 297 -1.96 -0.96 28.09
CA HIS A 297 -3.00 -1.98 28.05
C HIS A 297 -3.31 -2.47 26.63
N LEU A 298 -2.27 -2.93 25.87
CA LEU A 298 -2.48 -3.53 24.55
C LEU A 298 -3.31 -4.82 24.64
N PRO A 299 -4.34 -5.02 23.77
CA PRO A 299 -5.28 -6.13 23.84
C PRO A 299 -4.68 -7.42 23.24
N LEU A 300 -3.64 -8.00 23.85
CA LEU A 300 -2.87 -9.12 23.30
C LEU A 300 -3.71 -10.34 22.92
N ARG A 301 -4.75 -10.65 23.71
CA ARG A 301 -5.66 -11.79 23.45
C ARG A 301 -6.52 -11.59 22.19
N ALA A 302 -6.59 -10.36 21.69
CA ALA A 302 -7.31 -10.01 20.48
C ALA A 302 -6.37 -9.88 19.25
N SER A 303 -5.13 -10.35 19.34
CA SER A 303 -4.24 -10.44 18.20
C SER A 303 -4.80 -11.43 17.18
N ILE A 304 -5.00 -10.98 15.93
CA ILE A 304 -5.55 -11.80 14.85
C ILE A 304 -4.52 -12.11 13.77
N ARG A 305 -3.45 -11.33 13.67
CA ARG A 305 -2.43 -11.51 12.65
C ARG A 305 -1.14 -10.79 12.97
N ASN A 306 -0.02 -11.42 12.57
CA ASN A 306 1.28 -10.79 12.44
C ASN A 306 1.63 -10.68 10.95
N PHE A 307 2.36 -9.64 10.56
CA PHE A 307 2.85 -9.49 9.20
C PHE A 307 4.11 -8.63 9.18
N ALA A 308 4.88 -8.71 8.10
CA ALA A 308 6.04 -7.87 7.88
C ALA A 308 5.99 -7.21 6.49
N GLY A 309 6.66 -6.07 6.35
CA GLY A 309 6.83 -5.36 5.09
C GLY A 309 8.26 -4.88 4.91
N LEU A 310 8.69 -4.77 3.65
CA LEU A 310 10.05 -4.36 3.29
C LEU A 310 10.05 -2.90 2.82
N ARG A 311 10.80 -2.04 3.51
CA ARG A 311 11.08 -0.67 3.06
C ARG A 311 12.25 -0.69 2.09
N ALA A 312 12.14 0.04 0.99
CA ALA A 312 13.23 0.24 0.03
C ALA A 312 14.14 1.38 0.52
N VAL A 313 15.16 1.06 1.32
CA VAL A 313 16.06 2.08 1.88
C VAL A 313 17.25 2.28 0.95
N PRO A 314 17.39 3.45 0.30
CA PRO A 314 18.58 3.77 -0.47
C PRO A 314 19.76 4.15 0.45
N ASP A 315 20.96 4.03 -0.06
CA ASP A 315 22.19 4.46 0.63
C ASP A 315 22.22 5.95 0.95
N THR A 316 21.54 6.78 0.17
CA THR A 316 21.35 8.22 0.40
C THR A 316 20.37 8.55 1.53
N TYR A 317 19.59 7.59 2.00
CA TYR A 317 18.49 7.78 2.98
C TYR A 317 17.39 8.77 2.52
N ASP A 318 17.42 9.24 1.28
CA ASP A 318 16.40 10.11 0.69
C ASP A 318 15.80 9.48 -0.58
N PHE A 319 14.68 10.00 -1.07
CA PHE A 319 14.09 9.57 -2.34
C PHE A 319 15.04 9.86 -3.51
N ILE A 320 15.15 8.92 -4.42
CA ILE A 320 15.85 9.10 -5.70
C ILE A 320 14.79 9.26 -6.78
N ILE A 321 14.55 10.50 -7.17
CA ILE A 321 13.58 10.89 -8.19
C ILE A 321 14.31 11.77 -9.16
N ASP A 322 14.79 11.17 -10.25
CA ASP A 322 15.63 11.87 -11.18
C ASP A 322 15.35 11.50 -12.65
N ASN A 323 15.50 12.49 -13.51
CA ASN A 323 15.58 12.33 -14.96
C ASN A 323 17.04 12.03 -15.31
N THR A 324 17.36 10.74 -15.42
CA THR A 324 18.74 10.23 -15.49
C THR A 324 19.47 10.67 -16.77
N ASP A 325 20.81 10.46 -16.81
CA ASP A 325 21.62 10.69 -18.01
C ASP A 325 21.26 9.75 -19.18
N VAL A 326 20.49 8.69 -18.93
CA VAL A 326 19.98 7.80 -19.99
C VAL A 326 18.64 8.37 -20.48
N TYR A 327 18.67 9.03 -21.65
CA TYR A 327 17.52 9.74 -22.20
C TYR A 327 16.22 8.95 -22.16
N GLY A 328 15.19 9.54 -21.57
CA GLY A 328 13.85 8.92 -21.42
C GLY A 328 13.75 7.85 -20.32
N PHE A 329 14.78 7.66 -19.47
CA PHE A 329 14.72 6.78 -18.31
C PHE A 329 14.65 7.58 -17.01
N ILE A 330 13.53 7.46 -16.29
CA ILE A 330 13.27 8.19 -15.05
C ILE A 330 13.32 7.21 -13.88
N ASN A 331 14.16 7.48 -12.87
CA ASN A 331 14.16 6.77 -11.62
C ASN A 331 13.18 7.37 -10.62
N VAL A 332 12.36 6.52 -9.98
CA VAL A 332 11.48 6.83 -8.85
C VAL A 332 11.65 5.71 -7.83
N VAL A 333 12.78 5.71 -7.17
CA VAL A 333 13.26 4.58 -6.36
C VAL A 333 13.71 5.04 -4.96
N GLY A 334 13.97 4.08 -4.07
CA GLY A 334 14.29 4.43 -2.68
C GLY A 334 13.13 5.07 -1.94
N ILE A 335 11.90 4.84 -2.38
CA ILE A 335 10.71 5.44 -1.79
C ILE A 335 10.36 4.71 -0.49
N LEU A 336 11.03 5.12 0.58
CA LEU A 336 10.75 4.70 1.96
C LEU A 336 9.69 5.62 2.60
N SER A 337 9.49 5.57 3.93
CA SER A 337 8.61 6.53 4.61
C SER A 337 9.18 7.98 4.47
N PRO A 338 8.33 8.95 4.06
CA PRO A 338 6.87 8.96 3.98
C PRO A 338 6.28 8.74 2.57
N GLY A 339 6.81 7.82 1.77
CA GLY A 339 6.44 7.64 0.36
C GLY A 339 4.94 7.46 0.07
N LEU A 340 4.19 6.83 0.97
CA LEU A 340 2.73 6.71 0.84
C LEU A 340 2.05 8.09 0.79
N THR A 341 2.51 9.02 1.63
CA THR A 341 2.02 10.40 1.65
C THR A 341 2.48 11.18 0.43
N SER A 342 3.73 10.99 0.03
CA SER A 342 4.39 11.77 -1.02
C SER A 342 3.99 11.37 -2.44
N CYS A 343 3.27 10.24 -2.63
CA CYS A 343 3.08 9.63 -3.97
C CYS A 343 2.43 10.58 -4.99
N TYR A 344 1.51 11.46 -4.57
CA TYR A 344 0.88 12.45 -5.45
C TYR A 344 1.87 13.51 -5.93
N ALA A 345 2.65 14.10 -5.02
CA ALA A 345 3.68 15.08 -5.37
C ALA A 345 4.81 14.45 -6.21
N ILE A 346 5.16 13.18 -5.95
CA ILE A 346 6.08 12.42 -6.78
C ILE A 346 5.53 12.27 -8.21
N ALA A 347 4.24 12.00 -8.36
CA ALA A 347 3.62 11.84 -9.67
C ALA A 347 3.61 13.16 -10.47
N GLU A 348 3.40 14.30 -9.81
CA GLU A 348 3.52 15.63 -10.42
C GLU A 348 4.95 15.88 -10.91
N ARG A 349 5.95 15.62 -10.09
CA ARG A 349 7.36 15.78 -10.48
C ARG A 349 7.78 14.89 -11.65
N VAL A 350 7.28 13.66 -11.72
CA VAL A 350 7.51 12.78 -12.89
C VAL A 350 6.86 13.34 -14.16
N THR A 351 5.71 13.98 -14.02
CA THR A 351 5.04 14.66 -15.13
C THR A 351 5.90 15.81 -15.68
N GLU A 352 6.48 16.62 -14.81
CA GLU A 352 7.42 17.69 -15.19
C GLU A 352 8.64 17.14 -15.96
N PHE A 353 9.19 16.00 -15.52
CA PHE A 353 10.31 15.38 -16.25
C PHE A 353 9.90 14.88 -17.65
N LEU A 354 8.72 14.31 -17.81
CA LEU A 354 8.23 13.88 -19.13
C LEU A 354 7.96 15.08 -20.05
N GLU A 355 7.48 16.19 -19.52
CA GLU A 355 7.33 17.44 -20.28
C GLU A 355 8.70 17.96 -20.78
N LEU A 356 9.71 17.99 -19.92
CA LEU A 356 11.09 18.34 -20.28
C LEU A 356 11.70 17.40 -21.34
N LEU A 357 11.29 16.13 -21.36
CA LEU A 357 11.68 15.14 -22.35
C LEU A 357 10.88 15.25 -23.68
N GLY A 358 9.96 16.21 -23.79
CA GLY A 358 9.16 16.46 -24.98
C GLY A 358 7.99 15.49 -25.18
N ALA A 359 7.51 14.82 -24.12
CA ALA A 359 6.30 14.01 -24.20
C ALA A 359 5.06 14.86 -24.52
N ASN A 360 4.07 14.28 -25.20
CA ASN A 360 2.83 14.97 -25.52
C ASN A 360 1.96 15.17 -24.28
N MET A 361 2.03 16.34 -23.64
CA MET A 361 1.29 16.68 -22.44
C MET A 361 -0.07 17.34 -22.73
N LYS A 362 -0.66 17.09 -23.91
CA LYS A 362 -2.02 17.54 -24.24
C LYS A 362 -3.02 16.77 -23.35
N VAL A 363 -3.84 17.50 -22.62
CA VAL A 363 -4.91 16.91 -21.79
C VAL A 363 -5.99 16.31 -22.68
N LYS A 364 -6.45 15.11 -22.38
CA LYS A 364 -7.55 14.45 -23.08
C LYS A 364 -8.87 15.18 -22.84
N GLU A 365 -9.69 15.27 -23.87
CA GLU A 365 -11.04 15.84 -23.78
C GLU A 365 -12.00 14.96 -22.94
N ASP A 366 -11.83 13.65 -22.97
CA ASP A 366 -12.64 12.63 -22.29
C ASP A 366 -12.05 12.17 -20.93
N TYR A 367 -11.03 12.90 -20.40
CA TYR A 367 -10.46 12.55 -19.10
C TYR A 367 -11.50 12.64 -17.98
N ASN A 368 -11.69 11.53 -17.26
CA ASN A 368 -12.55 11.49 -16.09
C ASN A 368 -11.74 11.25 -14.81
N PRO A 369 -11.57 12.25 -13.92
CA PRO A 369 -10.85 12.10 -12.66
C PRO A 369 -11.63 11.26 -11.64
N ILE A 370 -12.93 11.08 -11.82
CA ILE A 370 -13.83 10.48 -10.84
C ILE A 370 -13.87 8.96 -10.99
N ARG A 371 -13.55 8.27 -9.89
CA ARG A 371 -13.81 6.83 -9.78
C ARG A 371 -15.17 6.62 -9.12
N PRO A 372 -16.10 5.82 -9.70
CA PRO A 372 -17.35 5.49 -9.06
C PRO A 372 -17.13 4.92 -7.64
N LYS A 373 -17.94 5.37 -6.68
CA LYS A 373 -17.90 4.85 -5.30
C LYS A 373 -18.27 3.36 -5.32
N PRO A 374 -17.42 2.45 -4.80
CA PRO A 374 -17.80 1.06 -4.66
C PRO A 374 -19.01 0.88 -3.74
N GLU A 375 -20.03 0.18 -4.21
CA GLU A 375 -21.15 -0.18 -3.36
C GLU A 375 -20.72 -1.21 -2.31
N LYS A 376 -21.09 -0.99 -1.04
CA LYS A 376 -20.78 -1.89 0.07
C LYS A 376 -22.05 -2.22 0.84
N PHE A 377 -22.24 -3.48 1.15
CA PHE A 377 -23.38 -3.98 1.92
C PHE A 377 -23.66 -3.18 3.21
N LYS A 378 -22.61 -2.84 3.93
CA LYS A 378 -22.69 -2.10 5.20
C LYS A 378 -23.10 -0.62 5.07
N ASP A 379 -23.07 -0.06 3.86
CA ASP A 379 -23.41 1.34 3.61
C ASP A 379 -24.91 1.50 3.29
N PHE A 380 -25.64 0.38 3.06
CA PHE A 380 -27.07 0.39 2.76
C PHE A 380 -27.94 0.36 4.03
N SER A 381 -29.05 1.09 4.01
CA SER A 381 -30.16 0.89 4.93
C SER A 381 -30.86 -0.46 4.67
N LYS A 382 -31.70 -0.91 5.62
CA LYS A 382 -32.45 -2.17 5.47
C LYS A 382 -33.36 -2.16 4.23
N ILE A 383 -33.99 -1.03 3.93
CA ILE A 383 -34.90 -0.88 2.79
C ILE A 383 -34.13 -0.92 1.47
N GLU A 384 -33.01 -0.18 1.36
CA GLU A 384 -32.14 -0.22 0.19
C GLU A 384 -31.60 -1.61 -0.06
N LEU A 385 -31.19 -2.30 1.01
CA LEU A 385 -30.65 -3.65 0.91
C LEU A 385 -31.71 -4.65 0.44
N ASP A 386 -32.96 -4.57 0.93
CA ASP A 386 -34.07 -5.41 0.47
C ASP A 386 -34.32 -5.23 -1.03
N ASN A 387 -34.31 -4.00 -1.51
CA ASN A 387 -34.42 -3.69 -2.94
C ASN A 387 -33.24 -4.25 -3.74
N LYS A 388 -32.01 -4.03 -3.27
CA LYS A 388 -30.81 -4.58 -3.92
C LYS A 388 -30.81 -6.11 -4.00
N ILE A 389 -31.32 -6.80 -2.97
CA ILE A 389 -31.44 -8.28 -2.96
C ILE A 389 -32.51 -8.74 -3.96
N LYS A 390 -33.62 -8.01 -4.12
CA LYS A 390 -34.64 -8.30 -5.13
C LYS A 390 -34.12 -8.12 -6.55
N GLU A 391 -33.28 -7.11 -6.78
CA GLU A 391 -32.64 -6.85 -8.08
C GLU A 391 -31.54 -7.89 -8.39
N ASP A 392 -30.70 -8.23 -7.40
CA ASP A 392 -29.59 -9.19 -7.52
C ASP A 392 -29.40 -9.96 -6.23
N THR A 393 -29.78 -11.24 -6.24
CA THR A 393 -29.70 -12.15 -5.07
C THR A 393 -28.30 -12.33 -4.52
N ALA A 394 -27.23 -11.97 -5.26
CA ALA A 394 -25.85 -12.00 -4.80
C ALA A 394 -25.59 -11.05 -3.62
N TRP A 395 -26.40 -10.00 -3.46
CA TRP A 395 -26.38 -9.12 -2.29
C TRP A 395 -26.83 -9.82 -1.00
N GLY A 396 -27.75 -10.80 -1.10
CA GLY A 396 -28.24 -11.57 0.05
C GLY A 396 -27.37 -12.74 0.46
N ARG A 397 -26.40 -13.14 -0.35
CA ARG A 397 -25.50 -14.29 -0.06
C ARG A 397 -24.24 -13.86 0.67
N ILE A 398 -24.25 -13.87 2.00
CA ILE A 398 -23.09 -13.51 2.83
C ILE A 398 -22.03 -14.61 2.77
N ILE A 399 -20.89 -14.30 2.13
CA ILE A 399 -19.74 -15.21 1.98
C ILE A 399 -18.79 -15.10 3.17
N CYS A 400 -18.44 -13.89 3.60
CA CYS A 400 -17.59 -13.67 4.77
C CYS A 400 -18.41 -13.15 5.95
N ARG A 401 -18.66 -13.98 6.96
CA ARG A 401 -19.44 -13.62 8.14
C ARG A 401 -18.74 -12.64 9.07
N CYS A 402 -17.41 -12.76 9.25
CA CYS A 402 -16.63 -11.89 10.15
C CYS A 402 -16.60 -10.43 9.68
N GLU A 403 -16.59 -10.20 8.37
CA GLU A 403 -16.52 -8.88 7.73
C GLU A 403 -17.87 -8.47 7.11
N THR A 404 -18.86 -9.37 7.11
CA THR A 404 -20.20 -9.20 6.51
C THR A 404 -20.10 -8.81 5.03
N ILE A 405 -19.40 -9.65 4.25
CA ILE A 405 -19.19 -9.42 2.81
C ILE A 405 -20.10 -10.34 2.02
N PRO A 406 -21.01 -9.81 1.19
CA PRO A 406 -21.85 -10.58 0.27
C PRO A 406 -21.06 -11.01 -0.98
N GLU A 407 -21.63 -11.95 -1.72
CA GLU A 407 -21.07 -12.40 -3.00
C GLU A 407 -20.96 -11.25 -4.01
N LYS A 408 -21.92 -10.33 -4.04
CA LYS A 408 -21.90 -9.20 -4.97
C LYS A 408 -20.67 -8.30 -4.85
N GLU A 409 -20.21 -7.99 -3.62
CA GLU A 409 -18.96 -7.23 -3.44
C GLU A 409 -17.74 -7.99 -3.98
N ILE A 410 -17.75 -9.33 -3.90
CA ILE A 410 -16.68 -10.18 -4.43
C ILE A 410 -16.70 -10.16 -5.96
N LEU A 411 -17.89 -10.28 -6.57
CA LEU A 411 -18.06 -10.18 -8.02
C LEU A 411 -17.60 -8.83 -8.54
N ASN A 412 -18.00 -7.74 -7.88
CA ASN A 412 -17.54 -6.40 -8.21
C ASN A 412 -16.01 -6.25 -8.13
N ALA A 413 -15.37 -6.90 -7.15
CA ALA A 413 -13.90 -6.90 -7.02
C ALA A 413 -13.21 -7.70 -8.13
N ILE A 414 -13.82 -8.78 -8.61
CA ILE A 414 -13.29 -9.60 -9.72
C ILE A 414 -13.43 -8.87 -11.06
N HIS A 415 -14.58 -8.24 -11.31
CA HIS A 415 -14.91 -7.59 -12.57
C HIS A 415 -14.57 -6.10 -12.64
N SER A 416 -13.84 -5.56 -11.64
CA SER A 416 -13.36 -4.17 -11.68
C SER A 416 -12.32 -3.97 -12.81
N PRO A 417 -12.04 -2.73 -13.25
CA PRO A 417 -11.12 -2.45 -14.36
C PRO A 417 -9.72 -3.07 -14.20
N VAL A 418 -9.25 -3.23 -12.96
CA VAL A 418 -8.03 -3.98 -12.62
C VAL A 418 -8.44 -5.10 -11.65
N GLY A 419 -9.29 -6.01 -12.12
CA GLY A 419 -9.99 -7.00 -11.32
C GLY A 419 -9.11 -8.01 -10.59
N ALA A 420 -9.64 -8.56 -9.49
CA ALA A 420 -8.96 -9.57 -8.71
C ALA A 420 -8.92 -10.92 -9.44
N THR A 421 -7.75 -11.56 -9.48
CA THR A 421 -7.57 -12.91 -10.04
C THR A 421 -7.02 -13.91 -9.02
N THR A 422 -6.88 -13.48 -7.75
CA THR A 422 -6.34 -14.30 -6.66
C THR A 422 -7.17 -14.11 -5.40
N LEU A 423 -7.05 -15.02 -4.42
CA LEU A 423 -7.74 -14.90 -3.15
C LEU A 423 -7.32 -13.65 -2.37
N ASP A 424 -6.02 -13.32 -2.35
CA ASP A 424 -5.54 -12.08 -1.72
C ASP A 424 -5.94 -10.84 -2.53
N GLY A 425 -6.10 -10.96 -3.85
CA GLY A 425 -6.66 -9.89 -4.69
C GLY A 425 -8.08 -9.49 -4.28
N ILE A 426 -8.96 -10.47 -4.03
CA ILE A 426 -10.30 -10.23 -3.48
C ILE A 426 -10.20 -9.66 -2.07
N LYS A 427 -9.38 -10.30 -1.21
CA LYS A 427 -9.20 -9.91 0.19
C LYS A 427 -8.83 -8.43 0.34
N PHE A 428 -7.90 -7.93 -0.45
CA PHE A 428 -7.44 -6.54 -0.36
C PHE A 428 -8.40 -5.53 -0.98
N ARG A 429 -9.34 -5.95 -1.85
CA ARG A 429 -10.38 -5.06 -2.42
C ARG A 429 -11.62 -4.96 -1.54
N CYS A 430 -12.16 -6.08 -1.06
CA CYS A 430 -13.43 -6.11 -0.32
C CYS A 430 -13.37 -6.86 1.04
N ARG A 431 -12.17 -7.23 1.54
CA ARG A 431 -11.89 -7.68 2.92
C ARG A 431 -12.29 -9.12 3.33
N PRO A 432 -12.83 -10.04 2.52
CA PRO A 432 -13.09 -11.40 3.00
C PRO A 432 -11.77 -12.06 3.43
N GLY A 433 -11.77 -12.71 4.59
CA GLY A 433 -10.57 -13.30 5.20
C GLY A 433 -9.70 -12.34 6.02
N MET A 434 -10.15 -11.09 6.26
CA MET A 434 -9.46 -10.13 7.14
C MET A 434 -9.99 -10.12 8.58
N GLY A 435 -11.14 -10.71 8.86
CA GLY A 435 -11.68 -10.80 10.21
C GLY A 435 -11.00 -11.88 11.06
N ARG A 436 -11.46 -12.05 12.30
CA ARG A 436 -10.81 -12.92 13.33
C ARG A 436 -10.51 -14.35 12.88
N CYS A 437 -11.32 -14.96 11.99
CA CYS A 437 -11.06 -16.33 11.51
C CYS A 437 -10.02 -16.41 10.40
N GLN A 438 -9.50 -15.29 9.86
CA GLN A 438 -8.46 -15.21 8.82
C GLN A 438 -8.73 -16.11 7.59
N GLY A 439 -9.99 -16.19 7.18
CA GLY A 439 -10.41 -16.96 6.00
C GLY A 439 -10.78 -18.43 6.27
N GLY A 440 -10.82 -18.86 7.53
CA GLY A 440 -11.13 -20.25 7.89
C GLY A 440 -12.47 -20.73 7.35
N PHE A 441 -13.49 -19.87 7.22
CA PHE A 441 -14.82 -20.24 6.73
C PHE A 441 -15.10 -19.77 5.31
N CYS A 442 -14.65 -18.60 4.90
CA CYS A 442 -15.02 -18.03 3.59
C CYS A 442 -14.17 -18.56 2.43
N ARG A 443 -12.96 -19.09 2.68
CA ARG A 443 -12.01 -19.49 1.61
C ARG A 443 -12.56 -20.51 0.62
N PRO A 444 -13.23 -21.61 1.00
CA PRO A 444 -13.80 -22.54 0.03
C PRO A 444 -14.78 -21.87 -0.93
N ARG A 445 -15.65 -20.99 -0.40
CA ARG A 445 -16.59 -20.22 -1.24
C ARG A 445 -15.88 -19.23 -2.17
N LEU A 446 -14.79 -18.60 -1.70
CA LEU A 446 -13.99 -17.71 -2.55
C LEU A 446 -13.31 -18.48 -3.71
N ILE A 447 -12.87 -19.72 -3.47
CA ILE A 447 -12.31 -20.59 -4.50
C ILE A 447 -13.39 -20.93 -5.55
N GLU A 448 -14.60 -21.34 -5.11
CA GLU A 448 -15.73 -21.60 -5.99
C GLU A 448 -16.06 -20.38 -6.88
N ILE A 449 -16.15 -19.18 -6.27
CA ILE A 449 -16.47 -17.96 -7.00
C ILE A 449 -15.36 -17.61 -8.01
N LEU A 450 -14.09 -17.63 -7.61
CA LEU A 450 -12.97 -17.36 -8.53
C LEU A 450 -12.92 -18.37 -9.68
N SER A 451 -13.08 -19.65 -9.40
CA SER A 451 -13.11 -20.70 -10.42
C SER A 451 -14.22 -20.44 -11.44
N ARG A 452 -15.41 -20.14 -10.97
CA ARG A 452 -16.57 -19.83 -11.82
C ARG A 452 -16.36 -18.58 -12.67
N GLU A 453 -15.98 -17.47 -12.03
CA GLU A 453 -15.89 -16.16 -12.70
C GLU A 453 -14.72 -16.04 -13.67
N LEU A 454 -13.61 -16.76 -13.40
CA LEU A 454 -12.43 -16.77 -14.25
C LEU A 454 -12.38 -17.97 -15.20
N ASN A 455 -13.35 -18.90 -15.10
CA ASN A 455 -13.39 -20.15 -15.86
C ASN A 455 -12.08 -20.96 -15.75
N ILE A 456 -11.60 -21.13 -14.52
CA ILE A 456 -10.40 -21.91 -14.19
C ILE A 456 -10.75 -23.06 -13.25
N ARG A 457 -9.92 -24.10 -13.19
CA ARG A 457 -10.14 -25.22 -12.26
C ARG A 457 -9.93 -24.75 -10.82
N TYR A 458 -10.52 -25.45 -9.86
CA TYR A 458 -10.32 -25.17 -8.42
C TYR A 458 -8.84 -25.21 -8.03
N GLU A 459 -8.10 -26.17 -8.58
CA GLU A 459 -6.67 -26.38 -8.32
C GLU A 459 -5.81 -25.21 -8.85
N ASP A 460 -6.29 -24.51 -9.87
CA ASP A 460 -5.58 -23.36 -10.48
C ASP A 460 -5.82 -22.06 -9.71
N VAL A 461 -6.73 -22.05 -8.73
CA VAL A 461 -6.95 -20.89 -7.88
C VAL A 461 -5.77 -20.70 -6.92
N VAL A 462 -5.08 -19.58 -7.06
CA VAL A 462 -3.91 -19.23 -6.24
C VAL A 462 -4.25 -18.23 -5.14
N LYS A 463 -3.46 -18.27 -4.06
CA LYS A 463 -3.59 -17.31 -2.97
C LYS A 463 -3.13 -15.92 -3.38
N MET A 464 -1.91 -15.80 -3.93
CA MET A 464 -1.29 -14.52 -4.26
C MET A 464 -0.45 -14.51 -5.56
N GLY A 465 -0.22 -15.65 -6.19
CA GLY A 465 0.58 -15.80 -7.41
C GLY A 465 1.01 -17.24 -7.63
N GLU A 466 1.92 -17.45 -8.57
CA GLU A 466 2.46 -18.79 -8.91
C GLU A 466 2.90 -19.55 -7.63
N GLU A 467 2.70 -20.88 -7.61
CA GLU A 467 3.09 -21.78 -6.51
C GLU A 467 2.39 -21.50 -5.15
N THR A 468 1.26 -20.79 -5.14
CA THR A 468 0.49 -20.54 -3.91
C THR A 468 -0.91 -21.14 -3.92
N ASN A 469 -1.06 -22.28 -4.57
CA ASN A 469 -2.31 -23.02 -4.68
C ASN A 469 -2.76 -23.53 -3.29
N PHE A 470 -4.07 -23.53 -3.06
CA PHE A 470 -4.65 -24.13 -1.84
C PHE A 470 -4.99 -25.60 -2.04
N LEU A 471 -5.34 -25.96 -3.25
CA LEU A 471 -5.70 -27.33 -3.61
C LEU A 471 -4.59 -27.90 -4.48
N VAL A 472 -4.14 -29.11 -4.14
CA VAL A 472 -3.05 -29.79 -4.87
C VAL A 472 -3.63 -30.64 -6.00
N ALA A 473 -4.70 -31.38 -5.73
CA ALA A 473 -5.41 -32.23 -6.69
C ALA A 473 -6.75 -32.68 -6.08
N LYS A 474 -7.60 -33.34 -6.88
CA LYS A 474 -8.80 -34.01 -6.37
C LYS A 474 -8.42 -35.30 -5.64
N THR A 475 -9.05 -35.55 -4.48
CA THR A 475 -8.76 -36.73 -3.65
C THR A 475 -8.87 -38.05 -4.42
N LYS A 476 -9.88 -38.17 -5.29
CA LYS A 476 -10.06 -39.37 -6.12
C LYS A 476 -8.92 -39.59 -7.11
N GLU A 477 -8.37 -38.53 -7.71
CA GLU A 477 -7.23 -38.61 -8.63
C GLU A 477 -5.95 -39.03 -7.90
N ILE A 478 -5.70 -38.52 -6.69
CA ILE A 478 -4.55 -38.93 -5.86
C ILE A 478 -4.64 -40.40 -5.45
N VAL A 479 -5.84 -40.89 -5.12
CA VAL A 479 -6.04 -42.31 -4.76
C VAL A 479 -5.82 -43.23 -5.95
N LEU A 480 -6.32 -42.87 -7.13
CA LEU A 480 -6.12 -43.65 -8.35
C LEU A 480 -4.64 -43.74 -8.73
N GLN A 481 -3.91 -42.66 -8.71
CA GLN A 481 -2.46 -42.65 -8.98
C GLN A 481 -1.66 -43.50 -7.99
N ARG A 482 -2.05 -43.61 -6.73
CA ARG A 482 -1.43 -44.48 -5.73
C ARG A 482 -1.76 -45.96 -5.96
N VAL A 483 -2.96 -46.25 -6.45
CA VAL A 483 -3.37 -47.61 -6.77
C VAL A 483 -2.67 -48.10 -8.04
N GLU A 484 -2.55 -47.25 -9.06
CA GLU A 484 -1.85 -47.58 -10.32
C GLU A 484 -0.32 -47.61 -10.15
N GLY A 485 0.27 -46.77 -9.27
CA GLY A 485 1.71 -46.77 -8.98
C GLY A 485 2.16 -47.84 -7.95
N GLY A 486 1.23 -48.47 -7.24
CA GLY A 486 1.51 -49.51 -6.23
C GLY A 486 1.46 -50.97 -6.69
N SER A 487 1.31 -51.20 -8.01
CA SER A 487 1.33 -52.56 -8.61
C SER A 487 2.68 -52.95 -9.22
N GLY A 488 3.75 -52.35 -8.75
CA GLY A 488 5.12 -52.63 -9.20
C GLY A 488 6.13 -52.63 -8.05
N GLU A 489 5.97 -53.64 -7.12
CA GLU A 489 7.05 -54.23 -6.32
C GLU A 489 6.60 -55.62 -5.87
#